data_f70744181a2865efb59c0699505575d8
#
_entry.id   f70744181a2865efb59c0699505575d8
#
_cell.length_a   1.000
_cell.length_b   1.000
_cell.length_c   1.000
_cell.angle_alpha   90.00
_cell.angle_beta   90.00
_cell.angle_gamma   90.00
#
_symmetry.space_group_name_H-M   'P 1'
#
loop_
_entity.id
_entity.type
_entity.pdbx_description
1 polymer ?
#
loop_
_entity_poly.entity_id
_entity_poly.type
_entity_poly.pdbx_seq_one_letter_code
_entity_poly.pdbx_strand_id
1 'polypeptide(L)'
;MSAKAPKRVLVLGATSAIAQETSREFAASKARLFLVARNAEKLRAVAEDLTVRGAEAVDACVCDLNDMEKHPALVSHAAAAWGGFDAALIAYGTLPDQPACEQDPSAMRCALQTNFLSVASLLSQLAKLLEQQPGSVLAVIGSVAGDRGRRSNYVYGSAKAALETFAAGLRLRLAQARVHLVLIKPGWVDTPMTAHLPKNALYASAKSVGHGIYRAMLSPRAVVYVPWFWRWIMFGVRMIPEPIFAKLNL
;
A
#
# COMPACT_ATOMS: atom_id res chain seq x y z
N MET A 1 -5.69 4.08 -25.93
CA MET A 1 -7.03 4.15 -25.34
C MET A 1 -6.84 4.40 -23.85
N SER A 2 -7.38 5.49 -23.28
CA SER A 2 -7.34 5.73 -21.84
C SER A 2 -8.16 4.64 -21.15
N ALA A 3 -7.55 3.87 -20.25
CA ALA A 3 -8.28 2.87 -19.47
C ALA A 3 -9.36 3.58 -18.66
N LYS A 4 -10.57 3.02 -18.68
CA LYS A 4 -11.69 3.56 -17.87
C LYS A 4 -11.32 3.46 -16.40
N ALA A 5 -11.53 4.53 -15.63
CA ALA A 5 -11.25 4.54 -14.20
C ALA A 5 -12.00 3.41 -13.48
N PRO A 6 -11.36 2.68 -12.54
CA PRO A 6 -12.03 1.67 -11.71
C PRO A 6 -13.28 2.24 -11.03
N LYS A 7 -14.37 1.48 -11.06
CA LYS A 7 -15.65 1.91 -10.49
C LYS A 7 -15.95 1.28 -9.13
N ARG A 8 -15.36 0.13 -8.84
CA ARG A 8 -15.52 -0.59 -7.56
C ARG A 8 -14.14 -0.80 -6.96
N VAL A 9 -13.84 -0.09 -5.89
CA VAL A 9 -12.49 -0.04 -5.30
C VAL A 9 -12.51 -0.49 -3.85
N LEU A 10 -11.76 -1.54 -3.54
CA LEU A 10 -11.50 -1.98 -2.17
C LEU A 10 -10.27 -1.26 -1.62
N VAL A 11 -10.37 -0.66 -0.43
CA VAL A 11 -9.27 0.05 0.23
C VAL A 11 -9.00 -0.57 1.60
N LEU A 12 -7.88 -1.29 1.73
CA LEU A 12 -7.42 -1.93 2.95
C LEU A 12 -6.42 -1.03 3.68
N GLY A 13 -6.76 -0.59 4.89
CA GLY A 13 -6.04 0.44 5.62
C GLY A 13 -6.52 1.86 5.27
N ALA A 14 -7.83 2.02 5.08
CA ALA A 14 -8.48 3.24 4.59
C ALA A 14 -8.22 4.49 5.43
N THR A 15 -7.84 4.34 6.70
CA THR A 15 -7.53 5.47 7.60
C THR A 15 -6.08 5.97 7.50
N SER A 16 -5.22 5.34 6.67
CA SER A 16 -3.89 5.90 6.42
C SER A 16 -3.98 7.19 5.58
N ALA A 17 -3.13 8.18 5.86
CA ALA A 17 -3.16 9.46 5.16
C ALA A 17 -3.04 9.31 3.63
N ILE A 18 -2.18 8.40 3.17
CA ILE A 18 -2.00 8.12 1.74
C ILE A 18 -3.26 7.46 1.16
N ALA A 19 -3.88 6.51 1.88
CA ALA A 19 -5.11 5.86 1.44
C ALA A 19 -6.27 6.85 1.32
N GLN A 20 -6.43 7.75 2.29
CA GLN A 20 -7.46 8.79 2.26
C GLN A 20 -7.32 9.67 1.01
N GLU A 21 -6.11 10.18 0.73
CA GLU A 21 -5.89 11.02 -0.45
C GLU A 21 -6.11 10.26 -1.76
N THR A 22 -5.72 8.98 -1.84
CA THR A 22 -5.99 8.15 -3.02
C THR A 22 -7.51 7.90 -3.18
N SER A 23 -8.21 7.63 -2.07
CA SER A 23 -9.65 7.41 -2.07
C SER A 23 -10.45 8.66 -2.47
N ARG A 24 -9.96 9.85 -2.12
CA ARG A 24 -10.54 11.14 -2.56
C ARG A 24 -10.53 11.30 -4.07
N GLU A 25 -9.47 10.88 -4.75
CA GLU A 25 -9.40 10.88 -6.22
C GLU A 25 -10.42 9.92 -6.83
N PHE A 26 -10.59 8.73 -6.24
CA PHE A 26 -11.60 7.77 -6.67
C PHE A 26 -13.03 8.28 -6.40
N ALA A 27 -13.28 8.91 -5.26
CA ALA A 27 -14.56 9.53 -4.93
C ALA A 27 -14.94 10.62 -5.95
N ALA A 28 -14.00 11.52 -6.28
CA ALA A 28 -14.19 12.54 -7.31
C ALA A 28 -14.49 11.96 -8.70
N SER A 29 -14.01 10.73 -8.99
CA SER A 29 -14.33 9.99 -10.21
C SER A 29 -15.63 9.17 -10.12
N LYS A 30 -16.43 9.35 -9.06
CA LYS A 30 -17.68 8.65 -8.79
C LYS A 30 -17.52 7.14 -8.69
N ALA A 31 -16.47 6.68 -8.02
CA ALA A 31 -16.28 5.27 -7.71
C ALA A 31 -17.10 4.85 -6.48
N ARG A 32 -17.44 3.57 -6.40
CA ARG A 32 -17.90 2.89 -5.18
C ARG A 32 -16.69 2.44 -4.39
N LEU A 33 -16.66 2.74 -3.10
CA LEU A 33 -15.52 2.53 -2.24
C LEU A 33 -15.88 1.60 -1.08
N PHE A 34 -15.24 0.44 -0.99
CA PHE A 34 -15.33 -0.44 0.18
C PHE A 34 -14.10 -0.23 1.05
N LEU A 35 -14.31 0.31 2.25
CA LEU A 35 -13.26 0.76 3.14
C LEU A 35 -13.04 -0.23 4.29
N VAL A 36 -11.79 -0.57 4.59
CA VAL A 36 -11.46 -1.44 5.73
C VAL A 36 -10.40 -0.78 6.60
N ALA A 37 -10.66 -0.68 7.89
CA ALA A 37 -9.70 -0.25 8.91
C ALA A 37 -10.12 -0.75 10.31
N ARG A 38 -9.18 -0.69 11.28
CA ARG A 38 -9.42 -1.19 12.65
C ARG A 38 -10.10 -0.18 13.59
N ASN A 39 -10.01 1.12 13.30
CA ASN A 39 -10.62 2.16 14.13
C ASN A 39 -11.95 2.59 13.51
N ALA A 40 -13.05 2.24 14.18
CA ALA A 40 -14.41 2.48 13.69
C ALA A 40 -14.74 3.97 13.53
N GLU A 41 -14.34 4.82 14.47
CA GLU A 41 -14.63 6.25 14.46
C GLU A 41 -13.91 6.95 13.29
N LYS A 42 -12.60 6.70 13.14
CA LYS A 42 -11.82 7.24 12.01
C LYS A 42 -12.33 6.73 10.67
N LEU A 43 -12.73 5.45 10.61
CA LEU A 43 -13.26 4.85 9.39
C LEU A 43 -14.57 5.50 8.97
N ARG A 44 -15.47 5.77 9.93
CA ARG A 44 -16.73 6.48 9.68
C ARG A 44 -16.47 7.89 9.15
N ALA A 45 -15.58 8.65 9.78
CA ALA A 45 -15.24 10.00 9.33
C ALA A 45 -14.67 10.01 7.89
N VAL A 46 -13.84 9.00 7.54
CA VAL A 46 -13.33 8.83 6.16
C VAL A 46 -14.48 8.52 5.19
N ALA A 47 -15.41 7.64 5.56
CA ALA A 47 -16.56 7.30 4.70
C ALA A 47 -17.44 8.51 4.43
N GLU A 48 -17.72 9.31 5.47
CA GLU A 48 -18.49 10.56 5.34
C GLU A 48 -17.77 11.58 4.43
N ASP A 49 -16.46 11.80 4.61
CA ASP A 49 -15.65 12.68 3.73
C ASP A 49 -15.72 12.24 2.25
N LEU A 50 -15.60 10.94 1.98
CA LEU A 50 -15.63 10.42 0.62
C LEU A 50 -17.03 10.51 -0.02
N THR A 51 -18.08 10.36 0.76
CA THR A 51 -19.47 10.56 0.31
C THR A 51 -19.69 12.02 -0.10
N VAL A 52 -19.28 12.98 0.74
CA VAL A 52 -19.36 14.41 0.43
C VAL A 52 -18.54 14.77 -0.82
N ARG A 53 -17.44 14.07 -1.08
CA ARG A 53 -16.57 14.28 -2.26
C ARG A 53 -17.10 13.63 -3.54
N GLY A 54 -18.25 12.99 -3.50
CA GLY A 54 -18.98 12.52 -4.68
C GLY A 54 -18.74 11.04 -5.01
N ALA A 55 -18.29 10.22 -4.06
CA ALA A 55 -18.32 8.77 -4.23
C ALA A 55 -19.76 8.31 -4.55
N GLU A 56 -19.91 7.37 -5.49
CA GLU A 56 -21.24 6.82 -5.86
C GLU A 56 -21.85 6.01 -4.70
N ALA A 57 -21.02 5.28 -3.97
CA ALA A 57 -21.38 4.57 -2.73
C ALA A 57 -20.13 4.38 -1.87
N VAL A 58 -20.30 4.32 -0.56
CA VAL A 58 -19.23 4.02 0.39
C VAL A 58 -19.75 3.02 1.40
N ASP A 59 -19.14 1.82 1.42
CA ASP A 59 -19.31 0.81 2.45
C ASP A 59 -18.07 0.71 3.32
N ALA A 60 -18.22 0.32 4.57
CA ALA A 60 -17.14 0.26 5.54
C ALA A 60 -17.22 -1.00 6.42
N CYS A 61 -16.08 -1.64 6.64
CA CYS A 61 -15.95 -2.80 7.51
C CYS A 61 -14.82 -2.58 8.53
N VAL A 62 -15.14 -2.73 9.80
CA VAL A 62 -14.12 -2.66 10.88
C VAL A 62 -13.44 -4.01 10.99
N CYS A 63 -12.14 -4.05 10.72
CA CYS A 63 -11.34 -5.26 10.80
C CYS A 63 -9.88 -4.92 11.14
N ASP A 64 -9.28 -5.68 12.06
CA ASP A 64 -7.83 -5.68 12.22
C ASP A 64 -7.21 -6.57 11.14
N LEU A 65 -6.49 -5.95 10.21
CA LEU A 65 -5.84 -6.66 9.10
C LEU A 65 -4.61 -7.50 9.54
N ASN A 66 -4.23 -7.50 10.81
CA ASN A 66 -3.26 -8.43 11.37
C ASN A 66 -3.89 -9.79 11.74
N ASP A 67 -5.21 -9.86 11.82
CA ASP A 67 -5.98 -11.11 12.01
C ASP A 67 -6.16 -11.79 10.65
N MET A 68 -5.13 -12.56 10.25
CA MET A 68 -5.07 -13.17 8.92
C MET A 68 -6.14 -14.24 8.70
N GLU A 69 -6.67 -14.81 9.75
CA GLU A 69 -7.74 -15.83 9.65
C GLU A 69 -9.05 -15.21 9.17
N LYS A 70 -9.25 -13.92 9.41
CA LYS A 70 -10.42 -13.18 8.90
C LYS A 70 -10.31 -12.78 7.42
N HIS A 71 -9.14 -12.86 6.81
CA HIS A 71 -8.95 -12.39 5.44
C HIS A 71 -9.86 -13.04 4.40
N PRO A 72 -10.07 -14.39 4.41
CA PRO A 72 -10.97 -15.01 3.43
C PRO A 72 -12.42 -14.48 3.55
N ALA A 73 -12.93 -14.40 4.79
CA ALA A 73 -14.28 -13.92 5.05
C ALA A 73 -14.41 -12.43 4.71
N LEU A 74 -13.42 -11.60 5.06
CA LEU A 74 -13.36 -10.18 4.75
C LEU A 74 -13.41 -9.93 3.23
N VAL A 75 -12.56 -10.61 2.46
CA VAL A 75 -12.50 -10.44 1.01
C VAL A 75 -13.79 -10.91 0.35
N SER A 76 -14.39 -12.03 0.81
CA SER A 76 -15.67 -12.51 0.32
C SER A 76 -16.82 -11.55 0.64
N HIS A 77 -16.87 -11.01 1.87
CA HIS A 77 -17.88 -10.02 2.28
C HIS A 77 -17.80 -8.76 1.43
N ALA A 78 -16.61 -8.20 1.28
CA ALA A 78 -16.40 -7.00 0.48
C ALA A 78 -16.75 -7.23 -1.01
N ALA A 79 -16.42 -8.41 -1.57
CA ALA A 79 -16.76 -8.75 -2.95
C ALA A 79 -18.27 -8.90 -3.16
N ALA A 80 -19.00 -9.44 -2.17
CA ALA A 80 -20.44 -9.63 -2.24
C ALA A 80 -21.20 -8.30 -2.31
N ALA A 81 -20.66 -7.22 -1.72
CA ALA A 81 -21.32 -5.92 -1.69
C ALA A 81 -21.67 -5.40 -3.10
N TRP A 82 -20.79 -5.62 -4.10
CA TRP A 82 -21.00 -5.09 -5.46
C TRP A 82 -20.65 -6.08 -6.59
N GLY A 83 -20.61 -7.36 -6.29
CA GLY A 83 -20.30 -8.39 -7.28
C GLY A 83 -18.85 -8.36 -7.77
N GLY A 84 -17.91 -8.00 -6.87
CA GLY A 84 -16.48 -7.97 -7.13
C GLY A 84 -15.87 -6.57 -7.15
N PHE A 85 -14.57 -6.48 -7.49
CA PHE A 85 -13.82 -5.23 -7.55
C PHE A 85 -13.16 -5.03 -8.91
N ASP A 86 -13.07 -3.77 -9.35
CA ASP A 86 -12.24 -3.39 -10.49
C ASP A 86 -10.81 -3.08 -10.02
N ALA A 87 -10.66 -2.66 -8.77
CA ALA A 87 -9.35 -2.39 -8.16
C ALA A 87 -9.36 -2.67 -6.65
N ALA A 88 -8.18 -3.01 -6.12
CA ALA A 88 -7.93 -3.08 -4.69
C ALA A 88 -6.62 -2.37 -4.34
N LEU A 89 -6.62 -1.62 -3.23
CA LEU A 89 -5.44 -0.94 -2.68
C LEU A 89 -5.15 -1.43 -1.27
N ILE A 90 -3.95 -1.96 -1.05
CA ILE A 90 -3.44 -2.28 0.28
C ILE A 90 -2.50 -1.16 0.74
N ALA A 91 -2.93 -0.39 1.75
CA ALA A 91 -2.29 0.87 2.14
C ALA A 91 -2.07 1.02 3.65
N TYR A 92 -1.79 -0.08 4.35
CA TYR A 92 -1.45 -0.06 5.77
C TYR A 92 -0.03 -0.56 6.03
N GLY A 93 0.46 -0.26 7.20
CA GLY A 93 1.76 -0.65 7.71
C GLY A 93 2.15 0.20 8.92
N THR A 94 3.27 -0.13 9.51
CA THR A 94 3.87 0.62 10.62
C THR A 94 5.34 0.88 10.32
N LEU A 95 5.89 1.96 10.87
CA LEU A 95 7.34 2.17 10.92
C LEU A 95 7.77 1.79 12.35
N PRO A 96 8.33 0.59 12.55
CA PRO A 96 8.74 0.15 13.87
C PRO A 96 9.96 0.93 14.33
N ASP A 97 10.10 1.07 15.64
CA ASP A 97 11.33 1.53 16.26
C ASP A 97 12.42 0.45 16.10
N GLN A 98 13.52 0.79 15.45
CA GLN A 98 14.58 -0.17 15.14
C GLN A 98 15.28 -0.70 16.41
N PRO A 99 15.69 0.14 17.37
CA PRO A 99 16.25 -0.32 18.64
C PRO A 99 15.32 -1.24 19.43
N ALA A 100 14.02 -0.93 19.45
CA ALA A 100 13.06 -1.81 20.12
C ALA A 100 12.98 -3.19 19.45
N CYS A 101 13.02 -3.25 18.13
CA CYS A 101 13.03 -4.52 17.39
C CYS A 101 14.31 -5.34 17.62
N GLU A 102 15.42 -4.70 17.92
CA GLU A 102 16.68 -5.39 18.24
C GLU A 102 16.67 -6.02 19.65
N GLN A 103 15.99 -5.36 20.58
CA GLN A 103 15.92 -5.78 21.98
C GLN A 103 14.79 -6.78 22.24
N ASP A 104 13.68 -6.69 21.50
CA ASP A 104 12.50 -7.52 21.70
C ASP A 104 12.11 -8.28 20.41
N PRO A 105 12.32 -9.61 20.39
CA PRO A 105 11.89 -10.44 19.27
C PRO A 105 10.37 -10.37 19.00
N SER A 106 9.55 -10.02 19.97
CA SER A 106 8.09 -9.87 19.74
C SER A 106 7.77 -8.57 18.99
N ALA A 107 8.49 -7.48 19.26
CA ALA A 107 8.40 -6.24 18.47
C ALA A 107 8.81 -6.49 17.01
N MET A 108 9.89 -7.23 16.78
CA MET A 108 10.33 -7.63 15.44
C MET A 108 9.26 -8.47 14.73
N ARG A 109 8.70 -9.50 15.39
CA ARG A 109 7.63 -10.32 14.81
C ARG A 109 6.41 -9.48 14.44
N CYS A 110 5.96 -8.58 15.33
CA CYS A 110 4.84 -7.70 15.06
C CYS A 110 5.10 -6.80 13.83
N ALA A 111 6.31 -6.25 13.71
CA ALA A 111 6.72 -5.46 12.56
C ALA A 111 6.66 -6.25 11.24
N LEU A 112 7.18 -7.47 11.22
CA LEU A 112 7.15 -8.35 10.04
C LEU A 112 5.73 -8.82 9.74
N GLN A 113 4.94 -9.16 10.76
CA GLN A 113 3.54 -9.55 10.60
C GLN A 113 2.74 -8.45 9.94
N THR A 114 2.81 -7.22 10.44
CA THR A 114 2.04 -6.08 9.92
C THR A 114 2.49 -5.66 8.53
N ASN A 115 3.81 -5.57 8.28
CA ASN A 115 4.34 -4.98 7.05
C ASN A 115 4.55 -6.00 5.92
N PHE A 116 4.52 -7.31 6.21
CA PHE A 116 4.73 -8.34 5.22
C PHE A 116 3.70 -9.48 5.29
N LEU A 117 3.64 -10.27 6.36
CA LEU A 117 2.85 -11.50 6.37
C LEU A 117 1.35 -11.26 6.16
N SER A 118 0.79 -10.30 6.86
CA SER A 118 -0.62 -9.91 6.73
C SER A 118 -0.91 -9.37 5.32
N VAL A 119 -0.01 -8.54 4.77
CA VAL A 119 -0.14 -8.00 3.41
C VAL A 119 -0.06 -9.12 2.36
N ALA A 120 0.88 -10.06 2.51
CA ALA A 120 1.04 -11.20 1.62
C ALA A 120 -0.19 -12.13 1.64
N SER A 121 -0.77 -12.34 2.83
CA SER A 121 -2.03 -13.09 2.98
C SER A 121 -3.18 -12.41 2.20
N LEU A 122 -3.39 -11.11 2.38
CA LEU A 122 -4.41 -10.36 1.64
C LEU A 122 -4.16 -10.35 0.13
N LEU A 123 -2.91 -10.15 -0.31
CA LEU A 123 -2.56 -10.26 -1.72
C LEU A 123 -2.94 -11.61 -2.31
N SER A 124 -2.72 -12.70 -1.56
CA SER A 124 -3.06 -14.06 -1.99
C SER A 124 -4.57 -14.28 -2.10
N GLN A 125 -5.36 -13.77 -1.15
CA GLN A 125 -6.83 -13.89 -1.18
C GLN A 125 -7.43 -13.03 -2.31
N LEU A 126 -6.96 -11.79 -2.46
CA LEU A 126 -7.40 -10.89 -3.53
C LEU A 126 -7.03 -11.42 -4.91
N ALA A 127 -5.84 -12.03 -5.05
CA ALA A 127 -5.42 -12.65 -6.31
C ALA A 127 -6.40 -13.71 -6.77
N LYS A 128 -6.83 -14.63 -5.89
CA LYS A 128 -7.82 -15.68 -6.22
C LYS A 128 -9.13 -15.11 -6.76
N LEU A 129 -9.59 -14.00 -6.18
CA LEU A 129 -10.83 -13.35 -6.60
C LEU A 129 -10.64 -12.58 -7.91
N LEU A 130 -9.56 -11.82 -8.03
CA LEU A 130 -9.32 -10.95 -9.18
C LEU A 130 -8.92 -11.72 -10.44
N GLU A 131 -8.41 -12.95 -10.33
CA GLU A 131 -8.17 -13.84 -11.47
C GLU A 131 -9.43 -14.11 -12.30
N GLN A 132 -10.62 -13.98 -11.68
CA GLN A 132 -11.91 -14.08 -12.36
C GLN A 132 -12.38 -12.73 -12.95
N GLN A 133 -11.60 -11.66 -12.82
CA GLN A 133 -11.95 -10.30 -13.24
C GLN A 133 -10.82 -9.67 -14.08
N PRO A 134 -10.66 -10.10 -15.34
CA PRO A 134 -9.62 -9.60 -16.23
C PRO A 134 -9.66 -8.07 -16.40
N GLY A 135 -8.50 -7.44 -16.37
CA GLY A 135 -8.37 -5.97 -16.42
C GLY A 135 -8.41 -5.28 -15.05
N SER A 136 -8.62 -6.02 -13.98
CA SER A 136 -8.57 -5.47 -12.60
C SER A 136 -7.14 -5.10 -12.18
N VAL A 137 -7.06 -4.20 -11.18
CA VAL A 137 -5.80 -3.66 -10.66
C VAL A 137 -5.67 -3.95 -9.17
N LEU A 138 -4.59 -4.61 -8.78
CA LEU A 138 -4.21 -4.83 -7.39
C LEU A 138 -2.98 -3.96 -7.07
N ALA A 139 -3.14 -2.94 -6.24
CA ALA A 139 -2.07 -2.05 -5.83
C ALA A 139 -1.66 -2.31 -4.38
N VAL A 140 -0.37 -2.32 -4.11
CA VAL A 140 0.17 -2.48 -2.74
C VAL A 140 1.26 -1.45 -2.47
N ILE A 141 1.22 -0.85 -1.27
CA ILE A 141 2.22 0.12 -0.84
C ILE A 141 3.43 -0.60 -0.24
N GLY A 142 4.53 -0.60 -1.01
CA GLY A 142 5.86 -0.95 -0.59
C GLY A 142 6.59 0.23 0.08
N SER A 143 7.87 0.39 -0.21
CA SER A 143 8.70 1.53 0.22
C SER A 143 10.04 1.51 -0.51
N VAL A 144 10.67 2.67 -0.67
CA VAL A 144 12.10 2.76 -1.06
C VAL A 144 13.02 2.13 -0.01
N ALA A 145 12.57 1.92 1.22
CA ALA A 145 13.35 1.22 2.25
C ALA A 145 13.59 -0.26 1.93
N GLY A 146 12.77 -0.86 1.06
CA GLY A 146 12.98 -2.22 0.58
C GLY A 146 14.08 -2.36 -0.48
N ASP A 147 14.57 -1.27 -1.06
CA ASP A 147 15.59 -1.31 -2.12
C ASP A 147 17.00 -1.61 -1.60
N ARG A 148 17.29 -1.17 -0.37
CA ARG A 148 18.58 -1.39 0.29
C ARG A 148 18.43 -1.27 1.81
N GLY A 149 19.03 -2.22 2.55
CA GLY A 149 19.08 -2.19 4.02
C GLY A 149 19.82 -0.95 4.53
N ARG A 150 19.29 -0.34 5.59
CA ARG A 150 19.89 0.83 6.25
C ARG A 150 19.96 0.57 7.75
N ARG A 151 21.00 1.07 8.39
CA ARG A 151 21.21 0.94 9.84
C ARG A 151 20.00 1.41 10.65
N SER A 152 19.33 2.47 10.20
CA SER A 152 18.23 3.10 10.92
C SER A 152 16.91 2.32 10.88
N ASN A 153 16.70 1.35 9.95
CA ASN A 153 15.38 0.71 9.77
C ASN A 153 15.42 -0.62 9.00
N TYR A 154 16.43 -1.45 9.23
CA TYR A 154 16.59 -2.69 8.46
C TYR A 154 15.49 -3.74 8.72
N VAL A 155 14.83 -3.76 9.88
CA VAL A 155 13.67 -4.63 10.13
C VAL A 155 12.51 -4.23 9.21
N TYR A 156 12.20 -2.93 9.13
CA TYR A 156 11.21 -2.40 8.20
C TYR A 156 11.61 -2.63 6.73
N GLY A 157 12.87 -2.34 6.41
CA GLY A 157 13.43 -2.54 5.07
C GLY A 157 13.31 -3.99 4.62
N SER A 158 13.62 -4.96 5.50
CA SER A 158 13.48 -6.39 5.24
C SER A 158 12.04 -6.79 4.95
N ALA A 159 11.07 -6.30 5.74
CA ALA A 159 9.65 -6.54 5.48
C ALA A 159 9.21 -6.02 4.11
N LYS A 160 9.67 -4.82 3.73
CA LYS A 160 9.33 -4.21 2.43
C LYS A 160 10.05 -4.87 1.25
N ALA A 161 11.29 -5.35 1.44
CA ALA A 161 12.01 -6.15 0.44
C ALA A 161 11.34 -7.53 0.23
N ALA A 162 10.91 -8.19 1.30
CA ALA A 162 10.16 -9.43 1.22
C ALA A 162 8.83 -9.24 0.45
N LEU A 163 8.12 -8.13 0.74
CA LEU A 163 6.88 -7.78 0.02
C LEU A 163 7.15 -7.52 -1.47
N GLU A 164 8.26 -6.88 -1.82
CA GLU A 164 8.63 -6.64 -3.22
C GLU A 164 8.85 -7.95 -3.98
N THR A 165 9.61 -8.88 -3.40
CA THR A 165 9.89 -10.20 -3.98
C THR A 165 8.59 -11.01 -4.12
N PHE A 166 7.73 -11.01 -3.08
CA PHE A 166 6.43 -11.66 -3.11
C PHE A 166 5.53 -11.08 -4.22
N ALA A 167 5.42 -9.76 -4.31
CA ALA A 167 4.64 -9.08 -5.33
C ALA A 167 5.18 -9.36 -6.74
N ALA A 168 6.50 -9.47 -6.91
CA ALA A 168 7.09 -9.82 -8.20
C ALA A 168 6.68 -11.22 -8.66
N GLY A 169 6.76 -12.23 -7.80
CA GLY A 169 6.32 -13.59 -8.10
C GLY A 169 4.80 -13.67 -8.38
N LEU A 170 3.99 -13.04 -7.53
CA LEU A 170 2.53 -13.02 -7.68
C LEU A 170 2.10 -12.32 -8.98
N ARG A 171 2.81 -11.29 -9.42
CA ARG A 171 2.56 -10.58 -10.68
C ARG A 171 2.67 -11.50 -11.89
N LEU A 172 3.65 -12.41 -11.91
CA LEU A 172 3.81 -13.38 -13.00
C LEU A 172 2.61 -14.32 -13.10
N ARG A 173 2.08 -14.76 -11.95
CA ARG A 173 0.85 -15.56 -11.89
C ARG A 173 -0.35 -14.77 -12.42
N LEU A 174 -0.57 -13.56 -11.92
CA LEU A 174 -1.70 -12.71 -12.25
C LEU A 174 -1.70 -12.22 -13.71
N ALA A 175 -0.54 -12.13 -14.35
CA ALA A 175 -0.42 -11.76 -15.76
C ALA A 175 -1.18 -12.71 -16.69
N GLN A 176 -1.25 -14.01 -16.37
CA GLN A 176 -2.01 -15.01 -17.14
C GLN A 176 -3.51 -14.72 -17.12
N ALA A 177 -4.02 -14.18 -16.02
CA ALA A 177 -5.42 -13.75 -15.87
C ALA A 177 -5.67 -12.31 -16.32
N ARG A 178 -4.67 -11.62 -16.87
CA ARG A 178 -4.74 -10.19 -17.26
C ARG A 178 -5.10 -9.28 -16.08
N VAL A 179 -4.62 -9.59 -14.87
CA VAL A 179 -4.74 -8.77 -13.68
C VAL A 179 -3.43 -8.03 -13.45
N HIS A 180 -3.52 -6.73 -13.20
CA HIS A 180 -2.35 -5.87 -13.00
C HIS A 180 -2.00 -5.75 -11.52
N LEU A 181 -0.85 -6.26 -11.09
CA LEU A 181 -0.31 -6.00 -9.76
C LEU A 181 0.73 -4.90 -9.80
N VAL A 182 0.45 -3.81 -9.09
CA VAL A 182 1.27 -2.60 -9.02
C VAL A 182 1.90 -2.49 -7.64
N LEU A 183 3.23 -2.57 -7.57
CA LEU A 183 3.97 -2.24 -6.36
C LEU A 183 4.28 -0.74 -6.35
N ILE A 184 3.71 -0.01 -5.40
CA ILE A 184 3.98 1.41 -5.18
C ILE A 184 5.16 1.53 -4.21
N LYS A 185 6.17 2.31 -4.57
CA LYS A 185 7.33 2.58 -3.72
C LYS A 185 7.38 4.08 -3.37
N PRO A 186 6.69 4.50 -2.28
CA PRO A 186 6.84 5.86 -1.81
C PRO A 186 8.25 6.12 -1.28
N GLY A 187 8.74 7.33 -1.49
CA GLY A 187 9.85 7.87 -0.75
C GLY A 187 9.43 8.36 0.64
N TRP A 188 10.02 9.46 1.09
CA TRP A 188 9.60 10.10 2.34
C TRP A 188 8.30 10.87 2.13
N VAL A 189 7.29 10.55 2.94
CA VAL A 189 5.96 11.17 2.86
C VAL A 189 5.62 11.80 4.20
N ASP A 190 5.13 13.04 4.16
CA ASP A 190 4.65 13.74 5.33
C ASP A 190 3.29 13.16 5.77
N THR A 191 3.35 12.34 6.80
CA THR A 191 2.20 11.62 7.38
C THR A 191 2.37 11.51 8.89
N PRO A 192 1.33 11.15 9.63
CA PRO A 192 1.45 10.86 11.07
C PRO A 192 2.53 9.81 11.40
N MET A 193 2.79 8.85 10.49
CA MET A 193 3.83 7.82 10.66
C MET A 193 5.25 8.41 10.72
N THR A 194 5.49 9.52 10.05
CA THR A 194 6.81 10.17 9.92
C THR A 194 6.87 11.54 10.63
N ALA A 195 5.84 11.87 11.42
CA ALA A 195 5.72 13.19 12.05
C ALA A 195 6.88 13.51 13.03
N HIS A 196 7.45 12.46 13.63
CA HIS A 196 8.58 12.56 14.56
C HIS A 196 9.95 12.68 13.88
N LEU A 197 10.02 12.51 12.56
CA LEU A 197 11.28 12.58 11.81
C LEU A 197 11.53 14.01 11.30
N PRO A 198 12.79 14.46 11.26
CA PRO A 198 13.14 15.77 10.69
C PRO A 198 12.81 15.78 9.20
N LYS A 199 12.09 16.82 8.77
CA LYS A 199 11.67 16.97 7.37
C LYS A 199 12.69 17.73 6.55
N ASN A 200 12.82 17.36 5.28
CA ASN A 200 13.66 18.00 4.29
C ASN A 200 12.94 18.12 2.94
N ALA A 201 13.61 18.66 1.93
CA ALA A 201 13.05 18.88 0.59
C ALA A 201 12.62 17.62 -0.18
N LEU A 202 13.00 16.43 0.28
CA LEU A 202 12.61 15.16 -0.35
C LEU A 202 11.26 14.62 0.16
N TYR A 203 10.68 15.25 1.20
CA TYR A 203 9.36 14.88 1.69
C TYR A 203 8.28 15.31 0.71
N ALA A 204 7.43 14.37 0.33
CA ALA A 204 6.23 14.63 -0.44
C ALA A 204 5.01 14.72 0.48
N SER A 205 4.01 15.51 0.12
CA SER A 205 2.73 15.52 0.83
C SER A 205 1.94 14.23 0.58
N ALA A 206 1.14 13.79 1.55
CA ALA A 206 0.22 12.66 1.37
C ALA A 206 -0.70 12.85 0.15
N LYS A 207 -1.13 14.09 -0.12
CA LYS A 207 -1.95 14.45 -1.27
C LYS A 207 -1.24 14.17 -2.60
N SER A 208 0.00 14.62 -2.75
CA SER A 208 0.80 14.38 -3.97
C SER A 208 1.03 12.89 -4.19
N VAL A 209 1.32 12.14 -3.12
CA VAL A 209 1.51 10.67 -3.20
C VAL A 209 0.22 9.96 -3.53
N GLY A 210 -0.91 10.34 -2.89
CA GLY A 210 -2.23 9.77 -3.18
C GLY A 210 -2.65 9.97 -4.64
N HIS A 211 -2.45 11.18 -5.19
CA HIS A 211 -2.66 11.45 -6.61
C HIS A 211 -1.77 10.57 -7.50
N GLY A 212 -0.47 10.44 -7.15
CA GLY A 212 0.46 9.57 -7.87
C GLY A 212 0.03 8.09 -7.88
N ILE A 213 -0.50 7.59 -6.76
CA ILE A 213 -1.04 6.21 -6.65
C ILE A 213 -2.29 6.07 -7.52
N TYR A 214 -3.23 7.00 -7.44
CA TYR A 214 -4.42 7.00 -8.30
C TYR A 214 -4.01 6.90 -9.79
N ARG A 215 -3.09 7.74 -10.24
CA ARG A 215 -2.55 7.71 -11.61
C ARG A 215 -1.89 6.37 -11.95
N ALA A 216 -1.15 5.77 -11.02
CA ALA A 216 -0.54 4.46 -11.19
C ALA A 216 -1.58 3.33 -11.34
N MET A 217 -2.73 3.45 -10.67
CA MET A 217 -3.83 2.49 -10.77
C MET A 217 -4.63 2.67 -12.08
N LEU A 218 -4.66 3.86 -12.66
CA LEU A 218 -5.28 4.12 -13.98
C LEU A 218 -4.41 3.64 -15.16
N SER A 219 -3.09 3.64 -14.97
CA SER A 219 -2.12 3.20 -15.99
C SER A 219 -1.09 2.28 -15.34
N PRO A 220 -1.48 1.02 -15.05
CA PRO A 220 -0.70 0.13 -14.20
C PRO A 220 0.65 -0.23 -14.83
N ARG A 221 1.69 -0.11 -13.98
CA ARG A 221 3.06 -0.57 -14.24
C ARG A 221 3.51 -1.45 -13.08
N ALA A 222 4.42 -2.38 -13.35
CA ALA A 222 4.88 -3.35 -12.36
C ALA A 222 5.37 -2.72 -11.04
N VAL A 223 6.18 -1.66 -11.14
CA VAL A 223 6.73 -0.91 -10.00
C VAL A 223 6.65 0.59 -10.30
N VAL A 224 6.11 1.35 -9.36
CA VAL A 224 5.96 2.81 -9.48
C VAL A 224 6.56 3.49 -8.26
N TYR A 225 7.57 4.34 -8.46
CA TYR A 225 8.12 5.21 -7.42
C TYR A 225 7.30 6.50 -7.33
N VAL A 226 6.95 6.91 -6.13
CA VAL A 226 6.14 8.12 -5.89
C VAL A 226 6.78 8.96 -4.78
N PRO A 227 7.22 10.19 -5.09
CA PRO A 227 7.39 10.79 -6.42
C PRO A 227 8.39 10.05 -7.31
N TRP A 228 8.25 10.24 -8.62
CA TRP A 228 9.01 9.50 -9.65
C TRP A 228 10.54 9.59 -9.54
N PHE A 229 11.06 10.70 -9.01
CA PHE A 229 12.51 10.93 -8.89
C PHE A 229 13.19 9.96 -7.90
N TRP A 230 12.44 9.37 -6.97
CA TRP A 230 12.98 8.35 -6.07
C TRP A 230 13.52 7.12 -6.81
N ARG A 231 13.03 6.85 -8.01
CA ARG A 231 13.60 5.79 -8.85
C ARG A 231 15.09 6.03 -9.11
N TRP A 232 15.47 7.26 -9.41
CA TRP A 232 16.85 7.61 -9.72
C TRP A 232 17.72 7.72 -8.48
N ILE A 233 17.18 8.25 -7.40
CA ILE A 233 17.84 8.26 -6.09
C ILE A 233 18.17 6.84 -5.68
N MET A 234 17.20 5.92 -5.72
CA MET A 234 17.41 4.54 -5.31
C MET A 234 18.28 3.75 -6.29
N PHE A 235 18.24 4.07 -7.57
CA PHE A 235 19.20 3.53 -8.52
C PHE A 235 20.63 3.89 -8.09
N GLY A 236 20.93 5.15 -7.82
CA GLY A 236 22.22 5.59 -7.31
C GLY A 236 22.59 4.93 -5.98
N VAL A 237 21.67 4.90 -5.02
CA VAL A 237 21.89 4.28 -3.70
C VAL A 237 22.26 2.79 -3.83
N ARG A 238 21.63 2.05 -4.72
CA ARG A 238 21.92 0.63 -4.96
C ARG A 238 23.30 0.38 -5.58
N MET A 239 23.81 1.34 -6.36
CA MET A 239 25.11 1.24 -7.02
C MET A 239 26.28 1.57 -6.10
N ILE A 240 26.06 2.16 -4.91
CA ILE A 240 27.14 2.49 -3.97
C ILE A 240 27.74 1.19 -3.43
N PRO A 241 29.07 0.96 -3.56
CA PRO A 241 29.73 -0.21 -2.98
C PRO A 241 29.56 -0.26 -1.45
N GLU A 242 29.44 -1.47 -0.90
CA GLU A 242 29.18 -1.67 0.53
C GLU A 242 30.17 -0.94 1.46
N PRO A 243 31.52 -0.95 1.21
CA PRO A 243 32.48 -0.26 2.07
C PRO A 243 32.26 1.27 2.12
N ILE A 244 31.73 1.86 1.04
CA ILE A 244 31.40 3.28 0.98
C ILE A 244 30.05 3.52 1.69
N PHE A 245 29.06 2.68 1.40
CA PHE A 245 27.73 2.80 1.98
C PHE A 245 27.75 2.66 3.51
N ALA A 246 28.58 1.77 4.06
CA ALA A 246 28.72 1.57 5.50
C ALA A 246 29.24 2.83 6.25
N LYS A 247 29.90 3.76 5.54
CA LYS A 247 30.39 5.04 6.12
C LYS A 247 29.34 6.16 6.04
N LEU A 248 28.24 5.94 5.26
CA LEU A 248 27.17 6.90 5.16
C LEU A 248 26.17 6.72 6.30
N ASN A 249 25.80 7.80 6.97
CA ASN A 249 24.76 7.82 8.01
C ASN A 249 23.36 7.93 7.38
N LEU A 250 22.94 6.87 6.68
CA LEU A 250 21.66 6.80 5.97
C LEU A 250 20.66 5.87 6.66
#